data_f68ee8fbc67c58274079c7c2fb75bce3
#
_entry.id   f68ee8fbc67c58274079c7c2fb75bce3
#
_cell.length_a   1.000
_cell.length_b   1.000
_cell.length_c   1.000
_cell.angle_alpha   90.00
_cell.angle_beta   90.00
_cell.angle_gamma   90.00
#
_symmetry.space_group_name_H-M   'P 1'
#
loop_
_entity.id
_entity.type
_entity.pdbx_description
1 polymer ?
#
loop_
_entity_poly.entity_id
_entity_poly.type
_entity_poly.pdbx_seq_one_letter_code
_entity_poly.pdbx_strand_id
1 'polypeptide(L)'
;MNRQQTTDNGQQSKDKQLCFKVLGSKFLVLGLLFIALLSSCDNKHYQPKPRGYFRIDFPEKEYAQLDSMNYYSFEYPIYASITPDYLSPQEKEWVNVEYPSYKGTIHISYKSVNDNLEAYLEDSYYMMTKHLSRAMGIRDSVIVNPDRDVYGLVYFLEGEGVASPMQFYLTDSVNHFMRGSLYFNVKTNNDSLAPVIDFILDDVRHLIETLEWK
;
A
#
# COMPACT_ATOMS: atom_id res chain seq x y z
N MET A 1 82.14 35.62 52.14
CA MET A 1 81.85 34.84 50.92
C MET A 1 80.59 34.06 51.17
N ASN A 2 79.40 34.58 50.86
CA ASN A 2 78.12 33.85 50.79
C ASN A 2 76.95 34.84 50.53
N ARG A 3 76.74 35.31 49.31
CA ARG A 3 75.58 36.10 48.93
C ARG A 3 75.17 35.97 47.41
N GLN A 4 75.32 34.78 46.80
CA GLN A 4 74.92 34.62 45.40
C GLN A 4 74.12 33.33 45.06
N GLN A 5 73.65 32.55 46.03
CA GLN A 5 72.95 31.31 45.77
C GLN A 5 71.42 31.31 46.00
N THR A 6 70.82 32.44 46.44
CA THR A 6 69.40 32.46 46.78
C THR A 6 68.47 33.11 45.74
N THR A 7 68.99 33.67 44.64
CA THR A 7 68.16 34.33 43.63
C THR A 7 67.78 33.39 42.42
N ASP A 8 68.51 32.30 42.25
CA ASP A 8 68.31 31.43 41.03
C ASP A 8 67.13 30.46 41.19
N ASN A 9 66.84 29.93 42.38
CA ASN A 9 65.75 29.01 42.63
C ASN A 9 64.33 29.60 42.53
N GLY A 10 64.19 30.93 42.71
CA GLY A 10 62.88 31.59 42.59
C GLY A 10 62.42 31.86 41.15
N GLN A 11 63.40 32.06 40.28
CA GLN A 11 63.15 32.33 38.86
C GLN A 11 62.74 31.04 38.10
N GLN A 12 63.45 29.92 38.36
CA GLN A 12 63.19 28.61 37.78
C GLN A 12 61.80 28.01 38.16
N SER A 13 61.32 28.36 39.40
CA SER A 13 59.97 27.95 39.86
C SER A 13 58.84 28.70 39.13
N LYS A 14 59.03 30.00 38.85
CA LYS A 14 58.04 30.82 38.13
C LYS A 14 57.95 30.46 36.68
N ASP A 15 59.03 30.14 36.01
CA ASP A 15 59.05 29.74 34.59
C ASP A 15 58.42 28.37 34.38
N LYS A 16 58.65 27.43 35.34
CA LYS A 16 57.94 26.13 35.30
C LYS A 16 56.43 26.27 35.50
N GLN A 17 55.95 27.14 36.37
CA GLN A 17 54.53 27.41 36.59
C GLN A 17 53.89 28.12 35.38
N LEU A 18 54.62 29.04 34.75
CA LEU A 18 54.14 29.72 33.53
C LEU A 18 54.03 28.76 32.34
N CYS A 19 55.02 27.87 32.15
CA CYS A 19 55.02 26.87 31.10
C CYS A 19 53.89 25.87 31.29
N PHE A 20 53.60 25.45 32.53
CA PHE A 20 52.50 24.53 32.82
C PHE A 20 51.10 25.17 32.57
N LYS A 21 50.95 26.48 32.90
CA LYS A 21 49.72 27.22 32.62
C LYS A 21 49.47 27.42 31.12
N VAL A 22 50.53 27.71 30.36
CA VAL A 22 50.43 27.90 28.90
C VAL A 22 50.16 26.55 28.17
N LEU A 23 50.77 25.47 28.66
CA LEU A 23 50.54 24.13 28.10
C LEU A 23 49.12 23.65 28.40
N GLY A 24 48.61 23.86 29.64
CA GLY A 24 47.23 23.52 30.02
C GLY A 24 46.18 24.29 29.22
N SER A 25 46.42 25.58 28.95
CA SER A 25 45.53 26.41 28.13
C SER A 25 45.45 25.93 26.67
N LYS A 26 46.57 25.54 26.08
CA LYS A 26 46.58 24.98 24.72
C LYS A 26 45.85 23.64 24.60
N PHE A 27 45.98 22.77 25.62
CA PHE A 27 45.20 21.51 25.67
C PHE A 27 43.71 21.74 25.83
N LEU A 28 43.31 22.75 26.59
CA LEU A 28 41.92 23.09 26.81
C LEU A 28 41.29 23.65 25.54
N VAL A 29 41.99 24.51 24.79
CA VAL A 29 41.53 25.02 23.49
C VAL A 29 41.45 23.91 22.45
N LEU A 30 42.42 22.98 22.40
CA LEU A 30 42.42 21.83 21.49
C LEU A 30 41.27 20.87 21.81
N GLY A 31 40.97 20.64 23.09
CA GLY A 31 39.84 19.83 23.54
C GLY A 31 38.49 20.44 23.17
N LEU A 32 38.34 21.76 23.34
CA LEU A 32 37.12 22.51 22.91
C LEU A 32 36.93 22.46 21.38
N LEU A 33 38.02 22.60 20.64
CA LEU A 33 37.98 22.48 19.17
C LEU A 33 37.58 21.07 18.71
N PHE A 34 38.07 20.02 19.40
CA PHE A 34 37.72 18.64 19.12
C PHE A 34 36.25 18.35 19.43
N ILE A 35 35.71 18.89 20.54
CA ILE A 35 34.29 18.78 20.89
C ILE A 35 33.41 19.51 19.87
N ALA A 36 33.82 20.67 19.37
CA ALA A 36 33.10 21.42 18.34
C ALA A 36 33.07 20.66 16.99
N LEU A 37 34.12 19.90 16.65
CA LEU A 37 34.14 19.05 15.45
C LEU A 37 33.23 17.82 15.56
N LEU A 38 32.99 17.31 16.76
CA LEU A 38 32.09 16.19 17.01
C LEU A 38 30.62 16.59 17.00
N SER A 39 30.28 17.86 17.14
CA SER A 39 28.92 18.39 17.13
C SER A 39 28.34 18.56 15.71
N SER A 40 29.11 18.30 14.66
CA SER A 40 28.72 18.47 13.25
C SER A 40 27.95 17.28 12.64
N CYS A 41 27.34 16.41 13.47
CA CYS A 41 26.38 15.46 12.97
C CYS A 41 25.03 16.15 12.77
N ASP A 42 24.86 16.79 11.64
CA ASP A 42 23.55 17.24 11.16
C ASP A 42 22.73 15.98 10.82
N ASN A 43 21.89 15.55 11.76
CA ASN A 43 20.90 14.49 11.53
C ASN A 43 19.86 15.03 10.52
N LYS A 44 20.26 15.10 9.26
CA LYS A 44 19.29 15.25 8.17
C LYS A 44 18.42 14.00 8.20
N HIS A 45 17.27 14.10 8.85
CA HIS A 45 16.22 13.11 8.68
C HIS A 45 15.95 12.99 7.18
N TYR A 46 16.47 11.93 6.59
CA TYR A 46 16.14 11.59 5.21
C TYR A 46 14.63 11.29 5.16
N GLN A 47 13.86 12.26 4.68
CA GLN A 47 12.48 12.01 4.31
C GLN A 47 12.50 11.52 2.86
N PRO A 48 12.07 10.28 2.59
CA PRO A 48 11.91 9.82 1.22
C PRO A 48 11.02 10.82 0.47
N LYS A 49 11.48 11.27 -0.69
CA LYS A 49 10.64 12.12 -1.53
C LYS A 49 9.38 11.35 -1.91
N PRO A 50 8.19 11.99 -1.91
CA PRO A 50 6.98 11.36 -2.40
C PRO A 50 7.24 10.82 -3.82
N ARG A 51 6.74 9.61 -4.09
CA ARG A 51 6.84 9.02 -5.44
C ARG A 51 6.05 9.88 -6.41
N GLY A 52 6.66 10.23 -7.52
CA GLY A 52 5.98 10.89 -8.63
C GLY A 52 5.44 9.83 -9.58
N TYR A 53 4.20 10.01 -10.02
CA TYR A 53 3.60 9.20 -11.09
C TYR A 53 3.59 10.00 -12.39
N PHE A 54 3.57 9.30 -13.53
CA PHE A 54 3.23 9.96 -14.79
C PHE A 54 1.80 10.50 -14.69
N ARG A 55 1.58 11.67 -15.29
CA ARG A 55 0.23 12.22 -15.35
C ARG A 55 -0.66 11.27 -16.17
N ILE A 56 -1.73 10.83 -15.56
CA ILE A 56 -2.78 10.04 -16.20
C ILE A 56 -4.03 10.90 -16.15
N ASP A 57 -4.61 11.18 -17.32
CA ASP A 57 -5.89 11.88 -17.40
C ASP A 57 -6.99 10.79 -17.39
N PHE A 58 -7.69 10.67 -16.27
CA PHE A 58 -8.81 9.75 -16.11
C PHE A 58 -10.09 10.38 -16.69
N PRO A 59 -10.99 9.56 -17.30
CA PRO A 59 -12.30 10.04 -17.73
C PRO A 59 -13.18 10.38 -16.52
N GLU A 60 -14.23 11.15 -16.77
CA GLU A 60 -15.28 11.35 -15.77
C GLU A 60 -16.01 10.04 -15.47
N LYS A 61 -16.50 9.89 -14.24
CA LYS A 61 -17.22 8.70 -13.78
C LYS A 61 -18.66 8.76 -14.31
N GLU A 62 -18.95 7.95 -15.31
CA GLU A 62 -20.28 7.71 -15.84
C GLU A 62 -20.52 6.20 -15.87
N TYR A 63 -21.73 5.76 -15.54
CA TYR A 63 -22.05 4.36 -15.35
C TYR A 63 -23.25 3.91 -16.22
N ALA A 64 -23.21 2.64 -16.59
CA ALA A 64 -24.28 1.96 -17.33
C ALA A 64 -24.71 0.73 -16.53
N GLN A 65 -25.98 0.36 -16.66
CA GLN A 65 -26.56 -0.79 -15.97
C GLN A 65 -26.22 -2.09 -16.71
N LEU A 66 -25.67 -3.09 -15.98
CA LEU A 66 -25.65 -4.48 -16.42
C LEU A 66 -26.88 -5.19 -15.87
N ASP A 67 -27.88 -5.41 -16.75
CA ASP A 67 -29.15 -6.04 -16.38
C ASP A 67 -29.40 -7.37 -17.14
N SER A 68 -28.45 -7.79 -17.96
CA SER A 68 -28.57 -8.99 -18.80
C SER A 68 -28.33 -10.31 -18.06
N MET A 69 -27.87 -10.28 -16.81
CA MET A 69 -27.63 -11.46 -15.98
C MET A 69 -28.93 -11.93 -15.31
N ASN A 70 -29.06 -13.25 -15.09
CA ASN A 70 -30.31 -13.83 -14.56
C ASN A 70 -30.44 -13.63 -13.04
N TYR A 71 -29.33 -13.57 -12.32
CA TYR A 71 -29.32 -13.64 -10.85
C TYR A 71 -28.85 -12.37 -10.17
N TYR A 72 -28.35 -11.40 -10.93
CA TYR A 72 -27.85 -10.14 -10.38
C TYR A 72 -27.85 -9.03 -11.43
N SER A 73 -27.79 -7.80 -10.97
CA SER A 73 -27.52 -6.61 -11.77
C SER A 73 -26.64 -5.65 -10.99
N PHE A 74 -25.88 -4.83 -11.68
CA PHE A 74 -25.06 -3.76 -11.09
C PHE A 74 -24.72 -2.68 -12.13
N GLU A 75 -24.24 -1.55 -11.69
CA GLU A 75 -23.72 -0.51 -12.57
C GLU A 75 -22.20 -0.66 -12.78
N TYR A 76 -21.76 -0.43 -14.02
CA TYR A 76 -20.35 -0.45 -14.40
C TYR A 76 -19.99 0.79 -15.22
N PRO A 77 -18.71 1.26 -15.21
CA PRO A 77 -18.35 2.48 -15.92
C PRO A 77 -18.40 2.31 -17.44
N ILE A 78 -18.88 3.33 -18.15
CA ILE A 78 -19.06 3.30 -19.62
C ILE A 78 -17.73 3.17 -20.40
N TYR A 79 -16.60 3.49 -19.77
CA TYR A 79 -15.26 3.31 -20.35
C TYR A 79 -14.68 1.89 -20.12
N ALA A 80 -15.41 1.02 -19.42
CA ALA A 80 -15.15 -0.41 -19.34
C ALA A 80 -16.09 -1.19 -20.29
N SER A 81 -15.78 -2.45 -20.52
CA SER A 81 -16.61 -3.36 -21.31
C SER A 81 -16.89 -4.63 -20.52
N ILE A 82 -18.11 -5.16 -20.70
CA ILE A 82 -18.49 -6.45 -20.13
C ILE A 82 -18.24 -7.53 -21.17
N THR A 83 -17.50 -8.57 -20.78
CA THR A 83 -17.26 -9.76 -21.61
C THR A 83 -17.57 -11.02 -20.81
N PRO A 84 -18.03 -12.10 -21.45
CA PRO A 84 -18.19 -13.38 -20.77
C PRO A 84 -16.83 -13.95 -20.37
N ASP A 85 -16.81 -14.81 -19.36
CA ASP A 85 -15.59 -15.56 -19.05
C ASP A 85 -15.36 -16.67 -20.07
N TYR A 86 -14.44 -16.44 -21.00
CA TYR A 86 -14.10 -17.39 -22.06
C TYR A 86 -13.36 -18.65 -21.55
N LEU A 87 -12.80 -18.60 -20.36
CA LEU A 87 -12.11 -19.75 -19.75
C LEU A 87 -13.11 -20.74 -19.13
N SER A 88 -14.30 -20.27 -18.80
CA SER A 88 -15.37 -21.06 -18.19
C SER A 88 -16.68 -20.88 -18.96
N PRO A 89 -16.77 -21.26 -20.24
CA PRO A 89 -17.91 -20.97 -21.11
C PRO A 89 -19.24 -21.63 -20.68
N GLN A 90 -19.16 -22.61 -19.76
CA GLN A 90 -20.33 -23.24 -19.14
C GLN A 90 -20.96 -22.35 -18.03
N GLU A 91 -20.19 -21.42 -17.48
CA GLU A 91 -20.61 -20.53 -16.40
C GLU A 91 -21.14 -19.22 -16.99
N LYS A 92 -22.40 -19.23 -17.44
CA LYS A 92 -22.99 -18.10 -18.18
C LYS A 92 -23.13 -16.81 -17.37
N GLU A 93 -23.13 -16.93 -16.05
CA GLU A 93 -23.24 -15.81 -15.12
C GLU A 93 -21.85 -15.26 -14.68
N TRP A 94 -20.76 -15.79 -15.25
CA TRP A 94 -19.42 -15.27 -15.02
C TRP A 94 -19.07 -14.23 -16.07
N VAL A 95 -18.68 -13.05 -15.61
CA VAL A 95 -18.36 -11.92 -16.49
C VAL A 95 -17.05 -11.27 -16.09
N ASN A 96 -16.43 -10.62 -17.06
CA ASN A 96 -15.27 -9.77 -16.86
C ASN A 96 -15.67 -8.31 -17.09
N VAL A 97 -15.28 -7.41 -16.17
CA VAL A 97 -15.31 -5.97 -16.40
C VAL A 97 -13.92 -5.58 -16.85
N GLU A 98 -13.75 -5.32 -18.13
CA GLU A 98 -12.48 -5.03 -18.75
C GLU A 98 -12.27 -3.53 -18.88
N TYR A 99 -11.07 -3.08 -18.51
CA TYR A 99 -10.60 -1.69 -18.65
C TYR A 99 -9.48 -1.63 -19.70
N PRO A 100 -9.81 -1.56 -21.00
CA PRO A 100 -8.81 -1.71 -22.07
C PRO A 100 -7.69 -0.68 -22.01
N SER A 101 -8.02 0.58 -21.68
CA SER A 101 -7.04 1.69 -21.58
C SER A 101 -6.03 1.48 -20.45
N TYR A 102 -6.39 0.72 -19.41
CA TYR A 102 -5.57 0.47 -18.22
C TYR A 102 -5.05 -0.95 -18.14
N LYS A 103 -5.43 -1.81 -19.10
CA LYS A 103 -5.10 -3.24 -19.11
C LYS A 103 -5.48 -3.94 -17.79
N GLY A 104 -6.52 -3.45 -17.14
CA GLY A 104 -7.10 -4.01 -15.93
C GLY A 104 -8.34 -4.85 -16.27
N THR A 105 -8.60 -5.89 -15.51
CA THR A 105 -9.79 -6.71 -15.61
C THR A 105 -10.26 -7.11 -14.23
N ILE A 106 -11.54 -6.93 -13.95
CA ILE A 106 -12.19 -7.49 -12.78
C ILE A 106 -12.89 -8.76 -13.25
N HIS A 107 -12.38 -9.91 -12.80
CA HIS A 107 -13.05 -11.21 -13.04
C HIS A 107 -14.12 -11.40 -11.98
N ILE A 108 -15.37 -11.55 -12.41
CA ILE A 108 -16.53 -11.76 -11.56
C ILE A 108 -17.05 -13.18 -11.81
N SER A 109 -17.12 -13.97 -10.75
CA SER A 109 -17.74 -15.28 -10.73
C SER A 109 -18.96 -15.28 -9.83
N TYR A 110 -20.02 -15.94 -10.27
CA TYR A 110 -21.26 -16.12 -9.55
C TYR A 110 -21.53 -17.60 -9.28
N LYS A 111 -22.06 -17.91 -8.10
CA LYS A 111 -22.55 -19.24 -7.71
C LYS A 111 -23.85 -19.13 -6.95
N SER A 112 -24.79 -20.01 -7.26
CA SER A 112 -25.98 -20.19 -6.43
C SER A 112 -25.59 -20.94 -5.15
N VAL A 113 -26.10 -20.47 -4.01
CA VAL A 113 -25.92 -21.11 -2.71
C VAL A 113 -27.01 -22.16 -2.50
N ASN A 114 -26.62 -23.36 -2.08
CA ASN A 114 -27.51 -24.47 -1.74
C ASN A 114 -26.94 -25.14 -0.48
N ASP A 115 -27.07 -24.51 0.67
CA ASP A 115 -26.52 -24.94 1.96
C ASP A 115 -25.00 -25.14 1.98
N ASN A 116 -24.28 -24.51 1.02
CA ASN A 116 -22.85 -24.67 0.81
C ASN A 116 -22.07 -23.34 0.83
N LEU A 117 -22.64 -22.30 1.45
CA LEU A 117 -22.01 -20.97 1.53
C LEU A 117 -20.63 -21.04 2.20
N GLU A 118 -20.50 -21.83 3.28
CA GLU A 118 -19.23 -21.98 4.01
C GLU A 118 -18.10 -22.44 3.08
N ALA A 119 -18.34 -23.39 2.22
CA ALA A 119 -17.36 -23.88 1.24
C ALA A 119 -16.93 -22.77 0.27
N TYR A 120 -17.85 -21.91 -0.19
CA TYR A 120 -17.51 -20.78 -1.06
C TYR A 120 -16.71 -19.68 -0.33
N LEU A 121 -17.02 -19.45 0.95
CA LEU A 121 -16.25 -18.52 1.79
C LEU A 121 -14.82 -19.04 2.02
N GLU A 122 -14.66 -20.33 2.32
CA GLU A 122 -13.36 -20.99 2.49
C GLU A 122 -12.53 -20.92 1.19
N ASP A 123 -13.15 -21.25 0.05
CA ASP A 123 -12.50 -21.18 -1.26
C ASP A 123 -12.07 -19.75 -1.59
N SER A 124 -12.91 -18.76 -1.33
CA SER A 124 -12.59 -17.35 -1.55
C SER A 124 -11.40 -16.91 -0.69
N TYR A 125 -11.40 -17.26 0.59
CA TYR A 125 -10.29 -17.01 1.50
C TYR A 125 -9.01 -17.73 1.03
N TYR A 126 -9.10 -19.00 0.67
CA TYR A 126 -7.98 -19.78 0.16
C TYR A 126 -7.36 -19.16 -1.10
N MET A 127 -8.20 -18.71 -2.06
CA MET A 127 -7.72 -18.04 -3.27
C MET A 127 -7.00 -16.73 -2.94
N MET A 128 -7.51 -15.95 -1.99
CA MET A 128 -6.85 -14.73 -1.51
C MET A 128 -5.48 -15.06 -0.89
N THR A 129 -5.39 -16.10 -0.07
CA THR A 129 -4.13 -16.47 0.63
C THR A 129 -3.00 -16.86 -0.32
N LYS A 130 -3.28 -17.29 -1.55
CA LYS A 130 -2.25 -17.57 -2.57
C LYS A 130 -1.42 -16.35 -2.93
N HIS A 131 -1.93 -15.15 -2.71
CA HIS A 131 -1.22 -13.90 -2.98
C HIS A 131 -0.36 -13.42 -1.80
N LEU A 132 -0.52 -14.01 -0.60
CA LEU A 132 0.17 -13.59 0.63
C LEU A 132 1.68 -13.67 0.53
N SER A 133 2.22 -14.61 -0.22
CA SER A 133 3.68 -14.77 -0.39
C SER A 133 4.35 -13.56 -1.05
N ARG A 134 3.57 -12.70 -1.70
CA ARG A 134 4.01 -11.47 -2.37
C ARG A 134 3.46 -10.21 -1.71
N ALA A 135 2.50 -10.34 -0.78
CA ALA A 135 1.92 -9.23 -0.08
C ALA A 135 2.84 -8.76 1.06
N MET A 136 2.98 -7.45 1.19
CA MET A 136 3.66 -6.77 2.30
C MET A 136 2.67 -6.38 3.40
N GLY A 137 1.38 -6.27 3.05
CA GLY A 137 0.29 -5.96 3.95
C GLY A 137 -1.05 -6.40 3.36
N ILE A 138 -2.03 -6.60 4.25
CA ILE A 138 -3.43 -6.86 3.89
C ILE A 138 -4.28 -5.95 4.73
N ARG A 139 -5.23 -5.30 4.06
CA ARG A 139 -6.36 -4.63 4.70
C ARG A 139 -7.64 -5.29 4.22
N ASP A 140 -8.64 -5.33 5.07
CA ASP A 140 -9.98 -5.75 4.68
C ASP A 140 -11.01 -4.68 5.05
N SER A 141 -12.14 -4.74 4.37
CA SER A 141 -13.29 -3.89 4.62
C SER A 141 -14.55 -4.75 4.56
N VAL A 142 -15.35 -4.66 5.62
CA VAL A 142 -16.63 -5.35 5.69
C VAL A 142 -17.68 -4.57 4.90
N ILE A 143 -18.46 -5.29 4.10
CA ILE A 143 -19.62 -4.76 3.38
C ILE A 143 -20.87 -5.19 4.11
N VAL A 144 -21.71 -4.22 4.47
CA VAL A 144 -23.01 -4.44 5.11
C VAL A 144 -24.01 -3.47 4.47
N ASN A 145 -24.86 -3.99 3.61
CA ASN A 145 -25.96 -3.25 2.99
C ASN A 145 -27.26 -4.04 3.14
N PRO A 146 -27.98 -3.85 4.26
CA PRO A 146 -29.19 -4.60 4.55
C PRO A 146 -30.38 -4.21 3.65
N ASP A 147 -30.36 -3.02 3.05
CA ASP A 147 -31.44 -2.56 2.15
C ASP A 147 -31.45 -3.33 0.82
N ARG A 148 -30.31 -3.94 0.46
CA ARG A 148 -30.14 -4.73 -0.77
C ARG A 148 -29.76 -6.18 -0.50
N ASP A 149 -29.73 -6.61 0.76
CA ASP A 149 -29.26 -7.93 1.21
C ASP A 149 -27.84 -8.26 0.69
N VAL A 150 -26.94 -7.26 0.69
CA VAL A 150 -25.55 -7.43 0.23
C VAL A 150 -24.58 -7.37 1.41
N TYR A 151 -23.93 -8.49 1.67
CA TYR A 151 -22.94 -8.67 2.73
C TYR A 151 -21.65 -9.24 2.14
N GLY A 152 -20.49 -8.91 2.69
CA GLY A 152 -19.25 -9.45 2.17
C GLY A 152 -18.00 -8.81 2.75
N LEU A 153 -16.88 -9.12 2.10
CA LEU A 153 -15.56 -8.56 2.41
C LEU A 153 -14.83 -8.13 1.15
N VAL A 154 -14.12 -7.03 1.24
CA VAL A 154 -13.13 -6.60 0.26
C VAL A 154 -11.76 -6.72 0.88
N TYR A 155 -10.84 -7.42 0.23
CA TYR A 155 -9.43 -7.55 0.60
C TYR A 155 -8.58 -6.65 -0.29
N PHE A 156 -7.73 -5.83 0.30
CA PHE A 156 -6.72 -5.03 -0.37
C PHE A 156 -5.34 -5.62 -0.03
N LEU A 157 -4.64 -6.09 -1.05
CA LEU A 157 -3.34 -6.72 -0.90
C LEU A 157 -2.25 -5.74 -1.35
N GLU A 158 -1.46 -5.28 -0.41
CA GLU A 158 -0.39 -4.31 -0.64
C GLU A 158 0.92 -5.04 -0.96
N GLY A 159 1.67 -4.53 -1.91
CA GLY A 159 2.97 -5.07 -2.31
C GLY A 159 3.23 -4.93 -3.81
N GLU A 160 4.46 -4.59 -4.17
CA GLU A 160 4.85 -4.31 -5.55
C GLU A 160 4.60 -5.51 -6.49
N GLY A 161 4.81 -6.74 -5.99
CA GLY A 161 4.71 -7.97 -6.77
C GLY A 161 3.38 -8.72 -6.65
N VAL A 162 2.34 -8.13 -6.05
CA VAL A 162 1.03 -8.76 -5.88
C VAL A 162 0.27 -8.75 -7.21
N ALA A 163 -0.13 -9.92 -7.69
CA ALA A 163 -0.82 -10.04 -8.98
C ALA A 163 -2.26 -9.53 -8.95
N SER A 164 -2.95 -9.68 -7.81
CA SER A 164 -4.32 -9.20 -7.60
C SER A 164 -4.35 -8.25 -6.40
N PRO A 165 -4.32 -6.92 -6.62
CA PRO A 165 -4.28 -5.96 -5.53
C PRO A 165 -5.59 -5.84 -4.76
N MET A 166 -6.71 -6.32 -5.33
CA MET A 166 -8.02 -6.29 -4.71
C MET A 166 -8.81 -7.55 -5.07
N GLN A 167 -9.47 -8.13 -4.06
CA GLN A 167 -10.43 -9.22 -4.20
C GLN A 167 -11.61 -8.96 -3.28
N PHE A 168 -12.79 -9.41 -3.67
CA PHE A 168 -13.98 -9.33 -2.83
C PHE A 168 -14.85 -10.56 -2.98
N TYR A 169 -15.71 -10.77 -2.00
CA TYR A 169 -16.90 -11.60 -2.18
C TYR A 169 -18.12 -10.87 -1.60
N LEU A 170 -19.27 -11.16 -2.20
CA LEU A 170 -20.57 -10.62 -1.82
C LEU A 170 -21.59 -11.76 -1.79
N THR A 171 -22.54 -11.70 -0.87
CA THR A 171 -23.58 -12.72 -0.69
C THR A 171 -24.82 -12.11 -0.03
N ASP A 172 -25.98 -12.69 -0.27
CA ASP A 172 -27.19 -12.47 0.52
C ASP A 172 -27.30 -13.42 1.72
N SER A 173 -26.28 -14.27 1.91
CA SER A 173 -26.18 -15.32 2.91
C SER A 173 -27.11 -16.53 2.72
N VAL A 174 -27.95 -16.55 1.70
CA VAL A 174 -28.99 -17.57 1.48
C VAL A 174 -28.90 -18.23 0.12
N ASN A 175 -28.92 -17.44 -0.97
CA ASN A 175 -29.08 -17.96 -2.34
C ASN A 175 -27.93 -17.58 -3.28
N HIS A 176 -27.24 -16.46 -3.00
CA HIS A 176 -26.34 -15.83 -3.92
C HIS A 176 -24.93 -15.68 -3.34
N PHE A 177 -23.94 -16.03 -4.15
CA PHE A 177 -22.54 -15.78 -3.84
C PHE A 177 -21.84 -15.25 -5.10
N MET A 178 -21.20 -14.11 -4.98
CA MET A 178 -20.39 -13.48 -6.02
C MET A 178 -18.97 -13.26 -5.52
N ARG A 179 -17.98 -13.54 -6.34
CA ARG A 179 -16.58 -13.22 -6.07
C ARG A 179 -16.01 -12.39 -7.19
N GLY A 180 -15.25 -11.35 -6.85
CA GLY A 180 -14.53 -10.51 -7.79
C GLY A 180 -13.05 -10.44 -7.48
N SER A 181 -12.22 -10.27 -8.50
CA SER A 181 -10.78 -10.08 -8.35
C SER A 181 -10.22 -9.21 -9.47
N LEU A 182 -9.45 -8.18 -9.09
CA LEU A 182 -8.80 -7.27 -10.04
C LEU A 182 -7.42 -7.80 -10.42
N TYR A 183 -7.16 -7.89 -11.72
CA TYR A 183 -5.86 -8.22 -12.29
C TYR A 183 -5.46 -7.21 -13.35
N PHE A 184 -4.14 -7.09 -13.57
CA PHE A 184 -3.60 -6.28 -14.65
C PHE A 184 -2.78 -7.14 -15.61
N ASN A 185 -3.04 -6.99 -16.91
CA ASN A 185 -2.27 -7.67 -17.96
C ASN A 185 -0.98 -6.87 -18.30
N VAL A 186 -0.19 -6.61 -17.26
CA VAL A 186 1.13 -5.96 -17.32
C VAL A 186 2.05 -6.61 -16.29
N LYS A 187 3.34 -6.35 -16.40
CA LYS A 187 4.28 -6.75 -15.34
C LYS A 187 3.85 -6.11 -14.01
N THR A 188 3.69 -6.94 -12.99
CA THR A 188 3.29 -6.47 -11.65
C THR A 188 4.28 -5.42 -11.13
N ASN A 189 3.75 -4.22 -10.91
CA ASN A 189 4.42 -3.09 -10.28
C ASN A 189 3.34 -2.19 -9.69
N ASN A 190 2.73 -2.65 -8.61
CA ASN A 190 1.56 -1.99 -8.02
C ASN A 190 1.87 -0.58 -7.53
N ASP A 191 3.12 -0.31 -7.16
CA ASP A 191 3.53 1.05 -6.80
C ASP A 191 3.36 2.03 -7.96
N SER A 192 3.70 1.61 -9.19
CA SER A 192 3.50 2.44 -10.39
C SER A 192 2.06 2.45 -10.88
N LEU A 193 1.31 1.39 -10.59
CA LEU A 193 -0.11 1.25 -10.94
C LEU A 193 -1.04 1.89 -9.91
N ALA A 194 -0.55 2.35 -8.76
CA ALA A 194 -1.37 2.84 -7.66
C ALA A 194 -2.47 3.83 -8.09
N PRO A 195 -2.21 4.87 -8.93
CA PRO A 195 -3.28 5.78 -9.36
C PRO A 195 -4.38 5.09 -10.18
N VAL A 196 -4.01 4.08 -10.98
CA VAL A 196 -4.97 3.30 -11.78
C VAL A 196 -5.75 2.34 -10.89
N ILE A 197 -5.08 1.72 -9.91
CA ILE A 197 -5.73 0.87 -8.92
C ILE A 197 -6.77 1.68 -8.17
N ASP A 198 -6.39 2.83 -7.62
CA ASP A 198 -7.30 3.70 -6.86
C ASP A 198 -8.51 4.14 -7.72
N PHE A 199 -8.27 4.50 -8.99
CA PHE A 199 -9.32 4.86 -9.93
C PHE A 199 -10.32 3.70 -10.15
N ILE A 200 -9.84 2.47 -10.34
CA ILE A 200 -10.70 1.30 -10.52
C ILE A 200 -11.40 0.89 -9.21
N LEU A 201 -10.77 1.09 -8.06
CA LEU A 201 -11.38 0.81 -6.75
C LEU A 201 -12.63 1.66 -6.50
N ASP A 202 -12.69 2.89 -6.98
CA ASP A 202 -13.89 3.71 -6.92
C ASP A 202 -15.03 3.10 -7.75
N ASP A 203 -14.72 2.53 -8.93
CA ASP A 203 -15.71 1.83 -9.75
C ASP A 203 -16.21 0.54 -9.08
N VAL A 204 -15.30 -0.21 -8.42
CA VAL A 204 -15.69 -1.39 -7.64
C VAL A 204 -16.60 -1.02 -6.48
N ARG A 205 -16.32 0.10 -5.79
CA ARG A 205 -17.19 0.59 -4.73
C ARG A 205 -18.59 0.87 -5.27
N HIS A 206 -18.68 1.57 -6.40
CA HIS A 206 -19.95 1.86 -7.07
C HIS A 206 -20.69 0.59 -7.50
N LEU A 207 -19.97 -0.39 -8.08
CA LEU A 207 -20.53 -1.70 -8.42
C LEU A 207 -21.14 -2.37 -7.18
N ILE A 208 -20.44 -2.39 -6.06
CA ILE A 208 -20.91 -3.01 -4.80
C ILE A 208 -22.14 -2.27 -4.25
N GLU A 209 -22.13 -0.94 -4.31
CA GLU A 209 -23.24 -0.10 -3.85
C GLU A 209 -24.51 -0.24 -4.70
N THR A 210 -24.35 -0.56 -5.98
CA THR A 210 -25.47 -0.71 -6.94
C THR A 210 -25.88 -2.14 -7.20
N LEU A 211 -25.18 -3.12 -6.61
CA LEU A 211 -25.51 -4.55 -6.77
C LEU A 211 -26.92 -4.84 -6.26
N GLU A 212 -27.69 -5.55 -7.09
CA GLU A 212 -29.01 -6.09 -6.77
C GLU A 212 -29.05 -7.58 -7.13
N TRP A 213 -29.53 -8.40 -6.22
CA TRP A 213 -29.85 -9.80 -6.48
C TRP A 213 -31.23 -9.91 -7.16
N LYS A 214 -31.42 -10.97 -8.00
CA LYS A 214 -32.68 -11.21 -8.73
C LYS A 214 -33.31 -12.53 -8.35
#